data_27f4790ce5f736f90e5f338f35a3188e
#
_entry.id   27f4790ce5f736f90e5f338f35a3188e
#
_cell.length_a   1.000
_cell.length_b   1.000
_cell.length_c   1.000
_cell.angle_alpha   90.00
_cell.angle_beta   90.00
_cell.angle_gamma   90.00
#
_symmetry.space_group_name_H-M   'P 1'
#
loop_
_entity.id
_entity.type
_entity.pdbx_description
1 polymer ?
#
loop_
_entity_poly.entity_id
_entity_poly.type
_entity_poly.pdbx_seq_one_letter_code
_entity_poly.pdbx_strand_id
1 'polypeptide(L)'
;MKNFKKIPVHDKYDVIIIGGAIMGSSTAWFLSQNPDFNGNILVVEKDQKYESCSTAHTTSCIRQQFSTKLNVEISQFAASFINNFHEYMGNDARVPKLAIKSFGYMYLAANEAFAKSLRSNQKVQAAAGAATELLTPDEIKSRYPFYNVEDIKLGSINLVNEGYWDSITVFEWMKNKAQENGVEYVENEVTELTRNKSGD
;
A
#
# COMPACT_ATOMS: atom_id res chain seq x y z
N MET A 1 7.75 0.75 -22.20
CA MET A 1 8.09 1.75 -21.13
C MET A 1 9.05 2.76 -21.73
N LYS A 2 8.88 4.06 -21.43
CA LYS A 2 9.89 5.06 -21.78
C LYS A 2 11.06 4.87 -20.81
N ASN A 3 12.29 4.76 -21.33
CA ASN A 3 13.48 4.74 -20.47
C ASN A 3 13.60 6.07 -19.73
N PHE A 4 13.91 6.02 -18.44
CA PHE A 4 14.20 7.21 -17.67
C PHE A 4 15.48 7.89 -18.18
N LYS A 5 15.49 9.21 -18.08
CA LYS A 5 16.75 9.96 -18.31
C LYS A 5 17.72 9.66 -17.16
N LYS A 6 19.01 9.86 -17.39
CA LYS A 6 20.04 9.71 -16.33
C LYS A 6 20.33 11.03 -15.62
N ILE A 7 20.00 12.15 -16.26
CA ILE A 7 20.30 13.50 -15.78
C ILE A 7 19.00 14.27 -15.69
N PRO A 8 18.73 14.96 -14.57
CA PRO A 8 17.58 15.84 -14.42
C PRO A 8 17.57 16.97 -15.46
N VAL A 9 16.38 17.42 -15.84
CA VAL A 9 16.20 18.53 -16.79
C VAL A 9 16.40 19.89 -16.12
N HIS A 10 16.01 20.00 -14.84
CA HIS A 10 16.13 21.24 -14.08
C HIS A 10 17.27 21.15 -13.07
N ASP A 11 17.88 22.30 -12.77
CA ASP A 11 18.92 22.42 -11.74
C ASP A 11 18.36 22.48 -10.31
N LYS A 12 17.04 22.73 -10.18
CA LYS A 12 16.33 22.85 -8.90
C LYS A 12 14.95 22.22 -8.98
N TYR A 13 14.55 21.59 -7.87
CA TYR A 13 13.24 21.01 -7.67
C TYR A 13 12.71 21.41 -6.30
N ASP A 14 11.39 21.57 -6.20
CA ASP A 14 10.70 21.86 -4.94
C ASP A 14 10.59 20.61 -4.08
N VAL A 15 10.47 19.43 -4.71
CA VAL A 15 10.44 18.13 -4.03
C VAL A 15 11.29 17.13 -4.80
N ILE A 16 12.18 16.44 -4.07
CA ILE A 16 12.94 15.29 -4.59
C ILE A 16 12.53 14.04 -3.80
N ILE A 17 12.07 13.03 -4.51
CA ILE A 17 11.66 11.73 -3.97
C ILE A 17 12.74 10.70 -4.28
N ILE A 18 13.32 10.10 -3.25
CA ILE A 18 14.35 9.07 -3.38
C ILE A 18 13.69 7.69 -3.35
N GLY A 19 13.76 6.99 -4.48
CA GLY A 19 13.07 5.73 -4.73
C GLY A 19 11.71 5.92 -5.40
N GLY A 20 11.55 5.36 -6.58
CA GLY A 20 10.37 5.50 -7.44
C GLY A 20 9.41 4.30 -7.42
N ALA A 21 9.56 3.36 -6.48
CA ALA A 21 8.63 2.24 -6.31
C ALA A 21 7.27 2.72 -5.78
N ILE A 22 6.38 1.84 -5.31
CA ILE A 22 4.98 2.21 -4.99
C ILE A 22 4.87 3.40 -4.02
N MET A 23 5.73 3.48 -3.00
CA MET A 23 5.70 4.59 -2.04
C MET A 23 6.08 5.92 -2.68
N GLY A 24 7.18 5.96 -3.44
CA GLY A 24 7.62 7.17 -4.11
C GLY A 24 6.69 7.59 -5.24
N SER A 25 6.23 6.63 -6.05
CA SER A 25 5.29 6.93 -7.14
C SER A 25 3.91 7.37 -6.64
N SER A 26 3.41 6.80 -5.53
CA SER A 26 2.16 7.28 -4.93
C SER A 26 2.32 8.69 -4.37
N THR A 27 3.41 8.97 -3.67
CA THR A 27 3.71 10.33 -3.15
C THR A 27 3.78 11.34 -4.29
N ALA A 28 4.52 11.01 -5.37
CA ALA A 28 4.66 11.85 -6.54
C ALA A 28 3.29 12.10 -7.23
N TRP A 29 2.49 11.04 -7.38
CA TRP A 29 1.19 11.15 -8.03
C TRP A 29 0.21 12.00 -7.20
N PHE A 30 0.05 11.72 -5.90
CA PHE A 30 -0.83 12.50 -5.03
C PHE A 30 -0.40 13.97 -4.97
N LEU A 31 0.90 14.24 -4.87
CA LEU A 31 1.41 15.61 -4.82
C LEU A 31 1.19 16.35 -6.15
N SER A 32 1.40 15.68 -7.29
CA SER A 32 1.21 16.27 -8.62
C SER A 32 -0.26 16.58 -8.96
N GLN A 33 -1.21 16.02 -8.21
CA GLN A 33 -2.64 16.32 -8.36
C GLN A 33 -3.16 17.34 -7.33
N ASN A 34 -2.35 17.70 -6.36
CA ASN A 34 -2.75 18.68 -5.34
C ASN A 34 -2.82 20.08 -5.97
N PRO A 35 -4.00 20.73 -6.04
CA PRO A 35 -4.14 22.05 -6.64
C PRO A 35 -3.37 23.15 -5.88
N ASP A 36 -3.05 22.92 -4.62
CA ASP A 36 -2.28 23.85 -3.78
C ASP A 36 -0.76 23.68 -3.96
N PHE A 37 -0.31 22.69 -4.73
CA PHE A 37 1.10 22.45 -5.04
C PHE A 37 1.39 22.70 -6.52
N ASN A 38 2.24 23.69 -6.81
CA ASN A 38 2.63 24.06 -8.16
C ASN A 38 4.16 24.02 -8.35
N GLY A 39 4.82 23.09 -7.71
CA GLY A 39 6.27 22.90 -7.75
C GLY A 39 6.73 21.79 -8.70
N ASN A 40 8.02 21.80 -9.01
CA ASN A 40 8.67 20.74 -9.78
C ASN A 40 9.00 19.54 -8.87
N ILE A 41 8.64 18.35 -9.31
CA ILE A 41 8.90 17.10 -8.59
C ILE A 41 9.89 16.26 -9.39
N LEU A 42 10.95 15.79 -8.70
CA LEU A 42 11.90 14.82 -9.22
C LEU A 42 11.79 13.51 -8.44
N VAL A 43 11.69 12.40 -9.14
CA VAL A 43 11.86 11.05 -8.57
C VAL A 43 13.18 10.47 -9.05
N VAL A 44 14.06 10.11 -8.12
CA VAL A 44 15.33 9.45 -8.42
C VAL A 44 15.20 7.97 -8.09
N GLU A 45 15.28 7.11 -9.10
CA GLU A 45 15.20 5.65 -8.97
C GLU A 45 16.44 4.99 -9.54
N LYS A 46 17.08 4.14 -8.74
CA LYS A 46 18.32 3.48 -9.16
C LYS A 46 18.13 2.31 -10.13
N ASP A 47 16.96 1.70 -10.10
CA ASP A 47 16.60 0.56 -10.94
C ASP A 47 15.21 0.77 -11.56
N GLN A 48 15.16 1.31 -12.78
CA GLN A 48 13.90 1.53 -13.48
C GLN A 48 13.11 0.25 -13.82
N LYS A 49 13.72 -0.94 -13.66
CA LYS A 49 13.07 -2.22 -13.83
C LYS A 49 12.39 -2.70 -12.54
N TYR A 50 12.79 -2.11 -11.40
CA TYR A 50 12.26 -2.43 -10.08
C TYR A 50 12.45 -3.90 -9.65
N GLU A 51 13.44 -4.60 -10.20
CA GLU A 51 13.64 -6.05 -9.99
C GLU A 51 13.95 -6.40 -8.54
N SER A 52 14.63 -5.52 -7.82
CA SER A 52 15.07 -5.76 -6.43
C SER A 52 14.25 -5.02 -5.37
N CYS A 53 13.21 -4.28 -5.75
CA CYS A 53 12.44 -3.48 -4.79
C CYS A 53 11.35 -4.31 -4.07
N SER A 54 10.98 -3.87 -2.85
CA SER A 54 9.92 -4.52 -2.06
C SER A 54 8.57 -4.58 -2.78
N THR A 55 8.29 -3.62 -3.68
CA THR A 55 7.07 -3.60 -4.49
C THR A 55 6.99 -4.78 -5.45
N ALA A 56 8.13 -5.19 -6.06
CA ALA A 56 8.16 -6.35 -6.95
C ALA A 56 8.06 -7.69 -6.19
N HIS A 57 8.50 -7.72 -4.93
CA HIS A 57 8.50 -8.92 -4.09
C HIS A 57 7.30 -9.03 -3.13
N THR A 58 6.29 -8.16 -3.29
CA THR A 58 5.10 -8.20 -2.45
C THR A 58 4.21 -9.41 -2.76
N THR A 59 3.55 -9.94 -1.74
CA THR A 59 2.46 -10.93 -1.91
C THR A 59 1.13 -10.26 -2.27
N SER A 60 1.10 -8.93 -2.37
CA SER A 60 -0.10 -8.14 -2.74
C SER A 60 -1.32 -8.41 -1.86
N CYS A 61 -1.09 -8.68 -0.58
CA CYS A 61 -2.18 -8.87 0.38
C CYS A 61 -2.47 -7.58 1.13
N ILE A 62 -3.75 -7.34 1.40
CA ILE A 62 -4.25 -6.22 2.21
C ILE A 62 -5.07 -6.73 3.38
N ARG A 63 -4.95 -6.08 4.54
CA ARG A 63 -5.72 -6.41 5.74
C ARG A 63 -5.95 -5.17 6.60
N GLN A 64 -6.99 -5.20 7.44
CA GLN A 64 -7.34 -4.15 8.39
C GLN A 64 -7.06 -4.54 9.85
N GLN A 65 -6.56 -5.75 10.10
CA GLN A 65 -6.35 -6.32 11.44
C GLN A 65 -5.10 -5.75 12.12
N PHE A 66 -5.13 -4.46 12.45
CA PHE A 66 -4.07 -3.76 13.16
C PHE A 66 -4.45 -3.44 14.61
N SER A 67 -3.43 -3.17 15.45
CA SER A 67 -3.58 -2.84 16.86
C SER A 67 -3.81 -1.35 17.14
N THR A 68 -3.67 -0.50 16.13
CA THR A 68 -3.89 0.95 16.24
C THR A 68 -4.97 1.42 15.28
N LYS A 69 -5.81 2.34 15.74
CA LYS A 69 -6.91 2.91 14.96
C LYS A 69 -6.42 3.50 13.64
N LEU A 70 -5.35 4.29 13.69
CA LEU A 70 -4.78 4.94 12.50
C LEU A 70 -4.41 3.91 11.41
N ASN A 71 -3.78 2.79 11.77
CA ASN A 71 -3.40 1.78 10.78
C ASN A 71 -4.62 1.06 10.19
N VAL A 72 -5.69 0.88 10.98
CA VAL A 72 -6.98 0.36 10.46
C VAL A 72 -7.54 1.34 9.42
N GLU A 73 -7.62 2.62 9.76
CA GLU A 73 -8.14 3.69 8.88
C GLU A 73 -7.31 3.85 7.60
N ILE A 74 -5.96 3.79 7.69
CA ILE A 74 -5.07 3.79 6.50
C ILE A 74 -5.40 2.61 5.59
N SER A 75 -5.60 1.42 6.15
CA SER A 75 -5.94 0.24 5.35
C SER A 75 -7.34 0.31 4.74
N GLN A 76 -8.31 0.90 5.44
CA GLN A 76 -9.64 1.16 4.89
C GLN A 76 -9.58 2.16 3.73
N PHE A 77 -8.79 3.23 3.88
CA PHE A 77 -8.53 4.17 2.78
C PHE A 77 -7.89 3.45 1.58
N ALA A 78 -6.85 2.64 1.82
CA ALA A 78 -6.19 1.88 0.76
C ALA A 78 -7.15 0.92 0.06
N ALA A 79 -8.02 0.23 0.79
CA ALA A 79 -9.03 -0.65 0.23
C ALA A 79 -10.06 0.12 -0.63
N SER A 80 -10.53 1.26 -0.14
CA SER A 80 -11.41 2.16 -0.89
C SER A 80 -10.73 2.67 -2.16
N PHE A 81 -9.48 3.09 -2.05
CA PHE A 81 -8.68 3.56 -3.19
C PHE A 81 -8.53 2.47 -4.27
N ILE A 82 -8.21 1.24 -3.90
CA ILE A 82 -8.06 0.13 -4.85
C ILE A 82 -9.39 -0.18 -5.54
N ASN A 83 -10.49 -0.25 -4.78
CA ASN A 83 -11.81 -0.57 -5.34
C ASN A 83 -12.35 0.54 -6.26
N ASN A 84 -11.95 1.79 -6.05
CA ASN A 84 -12.31 2.94 -6.87
C ASN A 84 -11.15 3.45 -7.74
N PHE A 85 -10.15 2.61 -7.98
CA PHE A 85 -8.91 3.00 -8.64
C PHE A 85 -9.12 3.68 -10.00
N HIS A 86 -10.05 3.17 -10.80
CA HIS A 86 -10.37 3.73 -12.10
C HIS A 86 -10.85 5.20 -12.01
N GLU A 87 -11.66 5.53 -11.00
CA GLU A 87 -12.14 6.89 -10.75
C GLU A 87 -11.00 7.80 -10.31
N TYR A 88 -10.16 7.33 -9.39
CA TYR A 88 -8.96 8.06 -8.95
C TYR A 88 -8.01 8.36 -10.11
N MET A 89 -7.93 7.49 -11.11
CA MET A 89 -7.14 7.70 -12.33
C MET A 89 -7.87 8.54 -13.40
N GLY A 90 -8.93 9.26 -13.03
CA GLY A 90 -9.67 10.18 -13.90
C GLY A 90 -10.58 9.49 -14.91
N ASN A 91 -11.03 8.28 -14.64
CA ASN A 91 -11.83 7.45 -15.56
C ASN A 91 -11.15 7.24 -16.93
N ASP A 92 -9.84 7.25 -16.97
CA ASP A 92 -9.06 7.02 -18.18
C ASP A 92 -9.33 5.61 -18.73
N ALA A 93 -9.80 5.50 -19.94
CA ALA A 93 -10.19 4.23 -20.57
C ALA A 93 -9.02 3.21 -20.68
N ARG A 94 -7.77 3.67 -20.56
CA ARG A 94 -6.58 2.81 -20.54
C ARG A 94 -6.38 2.11 -19.19
N VAL A 95 -6.94 2.66 -18.11
CA VAL A 95 -6.77 2.16 -16.74
C VAL A 95 -7.76 1.02 -16.48
N PRO A 96 -7.30 -0.16 -16.05
CA PRO A 96 -8.22 -1.25 -15.73
C PRO A 96 -9.04 -0.95 -14.47
N LYS A 97 -10.24 -1.51 -14.40
CA LYS A 97 -11.00 -1.57 -13.15
C LYS A 97 -10.38 -2.64 -12.26
N LEU A 98 -10.06 -2.26 -11.05
CA LEU A 98 -9.47 -3.14 -10.04
C LEU A 98 -10.49 -3.43 -8.93
N ALA A 99 -10.29 -4.56 -8.25
CA ALA A 99 -11.02 -4.91 -7.04
C ALA A 99 -10.16 -5.79 -6.15
N ILE A 100 -10.38 -5.70 -4.84
CA ILE A 100 -9.80 -6.62 -3.88
C ILE A 100 -10.54 -7.96 -3.98
N LYS A 101 -9.78 -9.05 -4.13
CA LYS A 101 -10.31 -10.42 -3.99
C LYS A 101 -10.42 -10.73 -2.50
N SER A 102 -11.58 -10.44 -1.92
CA SER A 102 -11.84 -10.50 -0.47
C SER A 102 -12.11 -11.92 -0.02
N PHE A 103 -11.10 -12.78 0.03
CA PHE A 103 -11.19 -14.13 0.63
C PHE A 103 -10.82 -14.12 2.11
N GLY A 104 -10.40 -12.99 2.65
CA GLY A 104 -10.12 -12.75 4.04
C GLY A 104 -8.67 -12.99 4.46
N TYR A 105 -8.43 -12.60 5.70
CA TYR A 105 -7.18 -12.83 6.42
C TYR A 105 -7.50 -13.43 7.78
N MET A 106 -6.87 -14.55 8.13
CA MET A 106 -7.11 -15.21 9.41
C MET A 106 -5.81 -15.29 10.22
N TYR A 107 -5.88 -14.83 11.47
CA TYR A 107 -4.85 -15.05 12.47
C TYR A 107 -5.29 -16.16 13.42
N LEU A 108 -4.40 -17.09 13.71
CA LEU A 108 -4.62 -18.21 14.63
C LEU A 108 -3.71 -18.09 15.83
N ALA A 109 -4.29 -18.03 17.02
CA ALA A 109 -3.55 -17.95 18.27
C ALA A 109 -3.43 -19.35 18.90
N ALA A 110 -2.20 -19.86 19.02
CA ALA A 110 -1.90 -21.13 19.68
C ALA A 110 -1.68 -20.99 21.18
N ASN A 111 -1.63 -19.77 21.74
CA ASN A 111 -1.46 -19.52 23.16
C ASN A 111 -2.34 -18.37 23.67
N GLU A 112 -2.57 -18.33 24.99
CA GLU A 112 -3.44 -17.32 25.61
C GLU A 112 -2.92 -15.89 25.49
N ALA A 113 -1.60 -15.68 25.47
CA ALA A 113 -1.04 -14.34 25.32
C ALA A 113 -1.41 -13.73 23.97
N PHE A 114 -1.28 -14.51 22.89
CA PHE A 114 -1.67 -14.05 21.55
C PHE A 114 -3.20 -13.98 21.40
N ALA A 115 -3.95 -14.92 21.98
CA ALA A 115 -5.42 -14.86 22.01
C ALA A 115 -5.93 -13.57 22.69
N LYS A 116 -5.31 -13.17 23.82
CA LYS A 116 -5.58 -11.89 24.50
C LYS A 116 -5.30 -10.69 23.59
N SER A 117 -4.17 -10.74 22.86
CA SER A 117 -3.84 -9.67 21.89
C SER A 117 -4.87 -9.58 20.77
N LEU A 118 -5.31 -10.70 20.20
CA LEU A 118 -6.35 -10.71 19.18
C LEU A 118 -7.68 -10.12 19.69
N ARG A 119 -8.09 -10.46 20.93
CA ARG A 119 -9.30 -9.87 21.54
C ARG A 119 -9.17 -8.36 21.75
N SER A 120 -7.98 -7.88 22.18
CA SER A 120 -7.72 -6.46 22.35
C SER A 120 -7.72 -5.71 21.02
N ASN A 121 -7.06 -6.27 20.01
CA ASN A 121 -6.96 -5.67 18.67
C ASN A 121 -8.34 -5.62 17.99
N GLN A 122 -9.16 -6.66 18.15
CA GLN A 122 -10.51 -6.71 17.60
C GLN A 122 -11.38 -5.53 18.11
N LYS A 123 -11.24 -5.15 19.38
CA LYS A 123 -11.96 -3.98 19.93
C LYS A 123 -11.55 -2.67 19.23
N VAL A 124 -10.27 -2.48 18.95
CA VAL A 124 -9.75 -1.33 18.21
C VAL A 124 -10.27 -1.33 16.78
N GLN A 125 -10.25 -2.50 16.15
CA GLN A 125 -10.69 -2.70 14.77
C GLN A 125 -12.19 -2.45 14.64
N ALA A 126 -13.01 -3.01 15.55
CA ALA A 126 -14.46 -2.77 15.59
C ALA A 126 -14.81 -1.30 15.83
N ALA A 127 -14.10 -0.62 16.74
CA ALA A 127 -14.27 0.80 16.99
C ALA A 127 -13.90 1.69 15.78
N ALA A 128 -13.04 1.19 14.89
CA ALA A 128 -12.70 1.82 13.60
C ALA A 128 -13.60 1.35 12.44
N GLY A 129 -14.62 0.50 12.70
CA GLY A 129 -15.56 0.02 11.69
C GLY A 129 -15.08 -1.15 10.86
N ALA A 130 -13.98 -1.83 11.24
CA ALA A 130 -13.55 -3.05 10.56
C ALA A 130 -14.42 -4.26 11.00
N ALA A 131 -14.75 -5.13 10.06
CA ALA A 131 -15.65 -6.28 10.25
C ALA A 131 -14.92 -7.53 10.78
N THR A 132 -13.98 -7.35 11.71
CA THR A 132 -13.20 -8.45 12.28
C THR A 132 -14.04 -9.27 13.25
N GLU A 133 -14.12 -10.57 13.00
CA GLU A 133 -14.76 -11.57 13.86
C GLU A 133 -13.71 -12.35 14.66
N LEU A 134 -14.08 -12.77 15.88
CA LEU A 134 -13.32 -13.74 16.65
C LEU A 134 -14.00 -15.10 16.56
N LEU A 135 -13.23 -16.15 16.33
CA LEU A 135 -13.73 -17.52 16.15
C LEU A 135 -13.10 -18.45 17.17
N THR A 136 -13.93 -19.28 17.79
CA THR A 136 -13.49 -20.45 18.57
C THR A 136 -12.89 -21.53 17.66
N PRO A 137 -12.09 -22.48 18.18
CA PRO A 137 -11.58 -23.60 17.39
C PRO A 137 -12.69 -24.40 16.68
N ASP A 138 -13.82 -24.63 17.36
CA ASP A 138 -14.96 -25.35 16.78
C ASP A 138 -15.59 -24.57 15.61
N GLU A 139 -15.74 -23.26 15.74
CA GLU A 139 -16.24 -22.42 14.65
C GLU A 139 -15.29 -22.40 13.46
N ILE A 140 -13.96 -22.35 13.71
CA ILE A 140 -12.95 -22.47 12.66
C ILE A 140 -13.06 -23.82 11.97
N LYS A 141 -13.13 -24.91 12.73
CA LYS A 141 -13.25 -26.26 12.17
C LYS A 141 -14.53 -26.45 11.37
N SER A 142 -15.61 -25.85 11.81
CA SER A 142 -16.91 -25.91 11.12
C SER A 142 -16.88 -25.14 9.78
N ARG A 143 -16.31 -23.90 9.78
CA ARG A 143 -16.24 -23.07 8.58
C ARG A 143 -15.15 -23.53 7.59
N TYR A 144 -14.05 -24.05 8.13
CA TYR A 144 -12.84 -24.41 7.38
C TYR A 144 -12.33 -25.82 7.80
N PRO A 145 -12.99 -26.90 7.37
CA PRO A 145 -12.71 -28.25 7.85
C PRO A 145 -11.28 -28.77 7.61
N PHE A 146 -10.55 -28.13 6.68
CA PHE A 146 -9.17 -28.49 6.33
C PHE A 146 -8.12 -27.98 7.34
N TYR A 147 -8.47 -27.06 8.27
CA TYR A 147 -7.52 -26.64 9.31
C TYR A 147 -7.41 -27.68 10.43
N ASN A 148 -6.18 -27.91 10.91
CA ASN A 148 -5.96 -28.51 12.22
C ASN A 148 -6.09 -27.40 13.27
N VAL A 149 -6.95 -27.61 14.26
CA VAL A 149 -7.27 -26.63 15.33
C VAL A 149 -6.92 -27.13 16.72
N GLU A 150 -6.24 -28.29 16.85
CA GLU A 150 -5.97 -28.94 18.15
C GLU A 150 -5.19 -28.05 19.12
N ASP A 151 -4.24 -27.25 18.61
CA ASP A 151 -3.43 -26.32 19.37
C ASP A 151 -3.95 -24.88 19.35
N ILE A 152 -5.06 -24.60 18.67
CA ILE A 152 -5.60 -23.25 18.52
C ILE A 152 -6.48 -22.89 19.73
N LYS A 153 -6.32 -21.66 20.22
CA LYS A 153 -7.12 -21.06 21.30
C LYS A 153 -8.15 -20.07 20.78
N LEU A 154 -7.84 -19.36 19.69
CA LEU A 154 -8.68 -18.33 19.10
C LEU A 154 -8.27 -18.06 17.65
N GLY A 155 -9.26 -17.81 16.80
CA GLY A 155 -9.06 -17.20 15.48
C GLY A 155 -9.56 -15.76 15.44
N SER A 156 -8.96 -14.96 14.57
CA SER A 156 -9.43 -13.62 14.21
C SER A 156 -9.48 -13.53 12.69
N ILE A 157 -10.65 -13.26 12.12
CA ILE A 157 -10.86 -13.20 10.67
C ILE A 157 -11.59 -11.92 10.27
N ASN A 158 -11.24 -11.38 9.12
CA ASN A 158 -12.05 -10.38 8.44
C ASN A 158 -12.14 -10.74 6.95
N LEU A 159 -13.35 -10.81 6.43
CA LEU A 159 -13.65 -11.15 5.04
C LEU A 159 -13.97 -9.92 4.19
N VAL A 160 -14.02 -8.72 4.79
CA VAL A 160 -14.40 -7.48 4.11
C VAL A 160 -13.17 -6.68 3.75
N ASN A 161 -12.91 -6.51 2.45
CA ASN A 161 -11.76 -5.76 1.93
C ASN A 161 -10.40 -6.27 2.47
N GLU A 162 -10.30 -7.56 2.72
CA GLU A 162 -9.06 -8.25 3.08
C GLU A 162 -8.81 -9.42 2.12
N GLY A 163 -7.60 -9.53 1.62
CA GLY A 163 -7.22 -10.56 0.68
C GLY A 163 -6.16 -10.07 -0.31
N TYR A 164 -6.33 -10.41 -1.58
CA TYR A 164 -5.37 -10.11 -2.65
C TYR A 164 -5.85 -8.99 -3.56
N TRP A 165 -4.90 -8.18 -4.06
CA TRP A 165 -5.13 -7.12 -5.05
C TRP A 165 -3.96 -7.01 -6.03
N ASP A 166 -4.16 -6.36 -7.17
CA ASP A 166 -3.12 -6.16 -8.18
C ASP A 166 -2.29 -4.90 -7.87
N SER A 167 -1.28 -5.07 -7.03
CA SER A 167 -0.41 -3.98 -6.58
C SER A 167 0.51 -3.45 -7.69
N ILE A 168 0.89 -4.30 -8.64
CA ILE A 168 1.78 -3.91 -9.75
C ILE A 168 1.04 -2.97 -10.70
N THR A 169 -0.18 -3.29 -11.07
CA THR A 169 -1.00 -2.40 -11.91
C THR A 169 -1.22 -1.05 -11.22
N VAL A 170 -1.53 -1.01 -9.92
CA VAL A 170 -1.68 0.25 -9.18
C VAL A 170 -0.38 1.05 -9.20
N PHE A 171 0.76 0.41 -8.90
CA PHE A 171 2.07 1.06 -8.93
C PHE A 171 2.39 1.66 -10.31
N GLU A 172 2.24 0.86 -11.37
CA GLU A 172 2.55 1.31 -12.73
C GLU A 172 1.70 2.51 -13.16
N TRP A 173 0.40 2.49 -12.84
CA TRP A 173 -0.48 3.59 -13.19
C TRP A 173 -0.24 4.85 -12.37
N MET A 174 0.06 4.74 -11.07
CA MET A 174 0.48 5.90 -10.28
C MET A 174 1.73 6.54 -10.85
N LYS A 175 2.75 5.73 -11.20
CA LYS A 175 3.97 6.20 -11.85
C LYS A 175 3.69 6.89 -13.19
N ASN A 176 2.91 6.23 -14.06
CA ASN A 176 2.59 6.76 -15.39
C ASN A 176 1.80 8.07 -15.29
N LYS A 177 0.80 8.14 -14.40
CA LYS A 177 0.00 9.34 -14.18
C LYS A 177 0.81 10.48 -13.56
N ALA A 178 1.72 10.19 -12.64
CA ALA A 178 2.65 11.19 -12.12
C ALA A 178 3.51 11.78 -13.25
N GLN A 179 4.02 10.95 -14.16
CA GLN A 179 4.77 11.42 -15.34
C GLN A 179 3.89 12.21 -16.33
N GLU A 180 2.64 11.80 -16.55
CA GLU A 180 1.67 12.56 -17.35
C GLU A 180 1.40 13.94 -16.75
N ASN A 181 1.42 14.05 -15.41
CA ASN A 181 1.28 15.31 -14.66
C ASN A 181 2.57 16.14 -14.59
N GLY A 182 3.65 15.74 -15.26
CA GLY A 182 4.90 16.50 -15.34
C GLY A 182 5.95 16.12 -14.29
N VAL A 183 5.74 15.10 -13.46
CA VAL A 183 6.78 14.61 -12.56
C VAL A 183 7.92 14.01 -13.36
N GLU A 184 9.13 14.46 -13.07
CA GLU A 184 10.32 13.92 -13.72
C GLU A 184 10.83 12.67 -12.98
N TYR A 185 11.19 11.64 -13.75
CA TYR A 185 11.83 10.42 -13.26
C TYR A 185 13.21 10.29 -13.90
N VAL A 186 14.24 10.07 -13.06
CA VAL A 186 15.59 9.79 -13.52
C VAL A 186 16.10 8.46 -12.97
N GLU A 187 16.86 7.73 -13.80
CA GLU A 187 17.57 6.54 -13.40
C GLU A 187 18.94 6.92 -12.86
N ASN A 188 19.02 7.08 -11.56
CA ASN A 188 20.27 7.41 -10.86
C ASN A 188 20.19 6.99 -9.40
N GLU A 189 21.32 6.99 -8.70
CA GLU A 189 21.42 6.67 -7.29
C GLU A 189 21.80 7.92 -6.49
N VAL A 190 21.03 8.21 -5.43
CA VAL A 190 21.36 9.25 -4.46
C VAL A 190 22.37 8.69 -3.47
N THR A 191 23.58 9.21 -3.48
CA THR A 191 24.67 8.74 -2.62
C THR A 191 24.92 9.64 -1.41
N GLU A 192 24.50 10.90 -1.48
CA GLU A 192 24.74 11.88 -0.41
C GLU A 192 23.68 12.98 -0.42
N LEU A 193 23.37 13.50 0.76
CA LEU A 193 22.58 14.72 0.97
C LEU A 193 23.44 15.72 1.73
N THR A 194 23.66 16.88 1.13
CA THR A 194 24.43 17.97 1.76
C THR A 194 23.54 19.18 1.93
N ARG A 195 23.71 19.89 3.06
CA ARG A 195 23.10 21.21 3.24
C ARG A 195 24.09 22.29 2.85
N ASN A 196 23.61 23.28 2.13
CA ASN A 196 24.42 24.46 1.91
C ASN A 196 24.56 25.32 3.20
N LYS A 197 25.40 26.35 3.18
CA LYS A 197 25.63 27.21 4.36
C LYS A 197 24.42 28.07 4.74
N SER A 198 23.44 28.23 3.85
CA SER A 198 22.16 28.91 4.11
C SER A 198 21.10 28.01 4.75
N GLY A 199 21.35 26.69 4.82
CA GLY A 199 20.44 25.73 5.44
C GLY A 199 19.37 25.16 4.51
N ASP A 200 19.50 25.45 3.21
CA ASP A 200 18.64 24.90 2.16
C ASP A 200 19.17 23.54 1.68
#